data_ce56d1e1834a5fc73b3210000496d7b4
#
_entry.id   ce56d1e1834a5fc73b3210000496d7b4
#
_cell.length_a   1.000
_cell.length_b   1.000
_cell.length_c   1.000
_cell.angle_alpha   90.00
_cell.angle_beta   90.00
_cell.angle_gamma   90.00
#
_symmetry.space_group_name_H-M   'P 1'
#
loop_
_entity.id
_entity.type
_entity.pdbx_description
1 polymer ?
#
loop_
_entity_poly.entity_id
_entity_poly.type
_entity_poly.pdbx_seq_one_letter_code
_entity_poly.pdbx_strand_id
1 'polypeptide(L)'
;MKKLTISIFLIFLFISFSSCTSRASGVAPVAVSIMEYQDLSCEETKALLAQKREEENALTQAQNNAATGDAVGVFLLLIRVGSLTGNDVSGDLALAKGEVNALERAVPVNCKKD
;
A
#
# COMPACT_ATOMS: atom_id res chain seq x y z
N MET A 1 6.15 16.44 46.31
CA MET A 1 5.47 17.15 45.21
C MET A 1 6.30 17.14 43.91
N LYS A 2 7.58 17.52 43.93
CA LYS A 2 8.40 17.53 42.69
C LYS A 2 8.50 16.15 41.95
N LYS A 3 8.59 15.04 42.68
CA LYS A 3 8.65 13.70 42.10
C LYS A 3 7.31 13.27 41.48
N LEU A 4 6.19 13.70 42.03
CA LEU A 4 4.86 13.41 41.52
C LEU A 4 4.57 14.17 40.20
N THR A 5 4.98 15.45 40.14
CA THR A 5 4.82 16.28 38.92
C THR A 5 5.68 15.77 37.76
N ILE A 6 6.90 15.28 38.01
CA ILE A 6 7.78 14.70 37.01
C ILE A 6 7.18 13.40 36.50
N SER A 7 6.61 12.57 37.37
CA SER A 7 5.97 11.29 36.95
C SER A 7 4.73 11.54 36.09
N ILE A 8 3.91 12.53 36.38
CA ILE A 8 2.73 12.90 35.60
C ILE A 8 3.15 13.47 34.22
N PHE A 9 4.23 14.24 34.15
CA PHE A 9 4.75 14.81 32.93
C PHE A 9 5.32 13.73 31.99
N LEU A 10 6.01 12.71 32.56
CA LEU A 10 6.49 11.57 31.80
C LEU A 10 5.36 10.71 31.21
N ILE A 11 4.28 10.50 31.96
CA ILE A 11 3.11 9.75 31.49
C ILE A 11 2.41 10.51 30.36
N PHE A 12 2.33 11.85 30.44
CA PHE A 12 1.71 12.67 29.38
C PHE A 12 2.53 12.66 28.09
N LEU A 13 3.87 12.54 28.18
CA LEU A 13 4.77 12.47 27.02
C LEU A 13 4.60 11.16 26.23
N PHE A 14 4.24 10.05 26.91
CA PHE A 14 4.04 8.74 26.27
C PHE A 14 2.71 8.62 25.52
N ILE A 15 1.71 9.46 25.81
CA ILE A 15 0.39 9.41 25.15
C ILE A 15 0.40 10.09 23.78
N SER A 16 1.44 10.88 23.45
CA SER A 16 1.50 11.67 22.23
C SER A 16 1.97 10.91 20.97
N PHE A 17 2.33 9.63 21.09
CA PHE A 17 2.80 8.81 19.98
C PHE A 17 1.72 7.88 19.41
N SER A 18 0.46 8.28 19.45
CA SER A 18 -0.57 7.62 18.64
C SER A 18 -0.38 8.02 17.17
N SER A 19 0.59 7.39 16.48
CA SER A 19 0.68 7.51 15.04
C SER A 19 -0.57 6.84 14.44
N CYS A 20 -1.50 7.65 14.01
CA CYS A 20 -2.72 7.20 13.34
C CYS A 20 -2.34 6.65 11.96
N THR A 21 -2.02 5.36 11.87
CA THR A 21 -1.84 4.67 10.59
C THR A 21 -3.20 4.57 9.92
N SER A 22 -3.36 5.19 8.75
CA SER A 22 -4.62 5.14 8.00
C SER A 22 -4.88 3.74 7.44
N ARG A 23 -6.16 3.35 7.36
CA ARG A 23 -6.58 2.11 6.71
C ARG A 23 -6.33 2.19 5.20
N ALA A 24 -6.21 1.03 4.54
CA ALA A 24 -6.01 0.93 3.10
C ALA A 24 -7.05 1.71 2.26
N SER A 25 -8.28 1.84 2.74
CA SER A 25 -9.33 2.65 2.09
C SER A 25 -9.03 4.15 2.07
N GLY A 26 -8.20 4.65 3.00
CA GLY A 26 -7.77 6.06 3.04
C GLY A 26 -6.52 6.34 2.20
N VAL A 27 -5.87 5.31 1.64
CA VAL A 27 -4.68 5.48 0.80
C VAL A 27 -5.12 5.79 -0.63
N ALA A 28 -4.85 7.01 -1.09
CA ALA A 28 -5.15 7.43 -2.45
C ALA A 28 -4.13 6.84 -3.45
N PRO A 29 -4.57 6.44 -4.66
CA PRO A 29 -3.66 5.94 -5.69
C PRO A 29 -2.75 7.05 -6.22
N VAL A 30 -1.50 6.71 -6.52
CA VAL A 30 -0.59 7.57 -7.27
C VAL A 30 -1.03 7.61 -8.74
N ALA A 31 -0.86 8.75 -9.39
CA ALA A 31 -1.12 8.88 -10.82
C ALA A 31 -0.02 8.17 -11.63
N VAL A 32 -0.34 7.02 -12.21
CA VAL A 32 0.53 6.27 -13.14
C VAL A 32 0.05 6.48 -14.56
N SER A 33 1.01 6.71 -15.48
CA SER A 33 0.70 6.94 -16.88
C SER A 33 0.36 5.64 -17.60
N ILE A 34 -0.72 5.65 -18.38
CA ILE A 34 -1.07 4.54 -19.28
C ILE A 34 0.02 4.30 -20.37
N MET A 35 0.82 5.33 -20.66
CA MET A 35 1.88 5.25 -21.67
C MET A 35 2.97 4.25 -21.33
N GLU A 36 3.16 3.93 -20.04
CA GLU A 36 4.11 2.91 -19.60
C GLU A 36 3.73 1.50 -20.11
N TYR A 37 2.46 1.28 -20.41
CA TYR A 37 1.92 -0.02 -20.80
C TYR A 37 1.46 -0.09 -22.27
N GLN A 38 1.69 0.96 -23.06
CA GLN A 38 1.18 1.05 -24.43
C GLN A 38 1.82 0.06 -25.40
N ASP A 39 3.03 -0.41 -25.10
CA ASP A 39 3.78 -1.34 -25.97
C ASP A 39 3.49 -2.82 -25.65
N LEU A 40 2.67 -3.08 -24.63
CA LEU A 40 2.26 -4.44 -24.27
C LEU A 40 1.14 -4.93 -25.19
N SER A 41 1.16 -6.24 -25.50
CA SER A 41 0.03 -6.92 -26.15
C SER A 41 -1.20 -6.99 -25.21
N CYS A 42 -2.35 -7.33 -25.77
CA CYS A 42 -3.58 -7.54 -25.00
C CYS A 42 -3.39 -8.57 -23.87
N GLU A 43 -2.77 -9.71 -24.19
CA GLU A 43 -2.57 -10.80 -23.22
C GLU A 43 -1.56 -10.42 -22.13
N GLU A 44 -0.46 -9.76 -22.49
CA GLU A 44 0.53 -9.27 -21.53
C GLU A 44 -0.06 -8.24 -20.58
N THR A 45 -0.88 -7.31 -21.11
CA THR A 45 -1.56 -6.29 -20.29
C THR A 45 -2.51 -6.93 -19.28
N LYS A 46 -3.28 -7.94 -19.70
CA LYS A 46 -4.19 -8.69 -18.81
C LYS A 46 -3.44 -9.49 -17.76
N ALA A 47 -2.35 -10.17 -18.14
CA ALA A 47 -1.53 -10.95 -17.22
C ALA A 47 -0.89 -10.04 -16.15
N LEU A 48 -0.33 -8.89 -16.57
CA LEU A 48 0.25 -7.91 -15.66
C LEU A 48 -0.80 -7.30 -14.74
N LEU A 49 -2.01 -7.01 -15.24
CA LEU A 49 -3.12 -6.51 -14.43
C LEU A 49 -3.51 -7.52 -13.33
N ALA A 50 -3.58 -8.81 -13.67
CA ALA A 50 -3.89 -9.86 -12.69
C ALA A 50 -2.82 -9.91 -11.59
N GLN A 51 -1.54 -9.85 -11.96
CA GLN A 51 -0.42 -9.82 -11.02
C GLN A 51 -0.47 -8.59 -10.11
N LYS A 52 -0.72 -7.39 -10.67
CA LYS A 52 -0.77 -6.14 -9.91
C LYS A 52 -1.97 -6.06 -8.97
N ARG A 53 -3.09 -6.67 -9.31
CA ARG A 53 -4.24 -6.82 -8.41
C ARG A 53 -3.94 -7.72 -7.21
N GLU A 54 -3.18 -8.79 -7.41
CA GLU A 54 -2.72 -9.63 -6.30
C GLU A 54 -1.78 -8.87 -5.35
N GLU A 55 -0.86 -8.09 -5.91
CA GLU A 55 0.04 -7.22 -5.13
C GLU A 55 -0.75 -6.17 -4.35
N GLU A 56 -1.68 -5.46 -4.97
CA GLU A 56 -2.56 -4.49 -4.32
C GLU A 56 -3.37 -5.13 -3.17
N ASN A 57 -3.91 -6.33 -3.37
CA ASN A 57 -4.65 -7.04 -2.34
C ASN A 57 -3.76 -7.40 -1.13
N ALA A 58 -2.54 -7.87 -1.36
CA ALA A 58 -1.59 -8.18 -0.29
C ALA A 58 -1.20 -6.92 0.50
N LEU A 59 -0.92 -5.82 -0.19
CA LEU A 59 -0.60 -4.53 0.42
C LEU A 59 -1.80 -3.94 1.19
N THR A 60 -3.02 -4.11 0.66
CA THR A 60 -4.25 -3.72 1.35
C THR A 60 -4.42 -4.44 2.68
N GLN A 61 -4.15 -5.74 2.72
CA GLN A 61 -4.18 -6.53 3.96
C GLN A 61 -3.08 -6.07 4.92
N ALA A 62 -1.86 -5.87 4.43
CA ALA A 62 -0.74 -5.39 5.24
C ALA A 62 -1.04 -4.01 5.85
N GLN A 63 -1.59 -3.08 5.07
CA GLN A 63 -1.97 -1.75 5.55
C GLN A 63 -3.09 -1.81 6.61
N ASN A 64 -4.09 -2.65 6.41
CA ASN A 64 -5.17 -2.82 7.38
C ASN A 64 -4.67 -3.47 8.68
N ASN A 65 -3.77 -4.45 8.60
CA ASN A 65 -3.16 -5.07 9.76
C ASN A 65 -2.26 -4.08 10.53
N ALA A 66 -1.51 -3.24 9.83
CA ALA A 66 -0.75 -2.15 10.43
C ALA A 66 -1.65 -1.16 11.16
N ALA A 67 -2.80 -0.81 10.58
CA ALA A 67 -3.78 0.10 11.19
C ALA A 67 -4.46 -0.50 12.44
N THR A 68 -4.52 -1.83 12.55
CA THR A 68 -5.04 -2.54 13.73
C THR A 68 -3.96 -2.92 14.75
N GLY A 69 -2.68 -2.63 14.46
CA GLY A 69 -1.55 -2.98 15.33
C GLY A 69 -1.12 -4.45 15.22
N ASP A 70 -1.54 -5.18 14.20
CA ASP A 70 -1.14 -6.57 13.97
C ASP A 70 0.21 -6.65 13.24
N ALA A 71 1.31 -6.49 13.99
CA ALA A 71 2.67 -6.53 13.45
C ALA A 71 3.05 -7.88 12.84
N VAL A 72 2.51 -8.99 13.35
CA VAL A 72 2.79 -10.35 12.83
C VAL A 72 2.17 -10.54 11.46
N GLY A 73 0.91 -10.13 11.28
CA GLY A 73 0.22 -10.18 10.00
C GLY A 73 0.91 -9.33 8.93
N VAL A 74 1.36 -8.13 9.27
CA VAL A 74 2.14 -7.25 8.39
C VAL A 74 3.43 -7.94 7.96
N PHE A 75 4.20 -8.48 8.89
CA PHE A 75 5.49 -9.13 8.60
C PHE A 75 5.34 -10.33 7.65
N LEU A 76 4.34 -11.18 7.88
CA LEU A 76 4.10 -12.36 7.03
C LEU A 76 3.68 -11.96 5.61
N LEU A 77 2.90 -10.90 5.45
CA LEU A 77 2.48 -10.39 4.14
C LEU A 77 3.64 -9.75 3.39
N LEU A 78 4.50 -8.97 4.07
CA LEU A 78 5.68 -8.34 3.48
C LEU A 78 6.68 -9.36 2.92
N ILE A 79 6.89 -10.50 3.61
CA ILE A 79 7.74 -11.58 3.10
C ILE A 79 7.16 -12.15 1.80
N ARG A 80 5.84 -12.27 1.68
CA ARG A 80 5.17 -12.83 0.50
C ARG A 80 5.25 -11.93 -0.72
N VAL A 81 5.22 -10.62 -0.54
CA VAL A 81 5.29 -9.63 -1.64
C VAL A 81 6.73 -9.41 -2.14
N GLY A 82 7.73 -9.81 -1.36
CA GLY A 82 9.12 -10.06 -1.81
C GLY A 82 9.97 -8.85 -2.21
N SER A 83 9.42 -7.65 -2.30
CA SER A 83 10.17 -6.48 -2.81
C SER A 83 9.95 -5.18 -2.03
N LEU A 84 9.28 -5.25 -0.88
CA LEU A 84 9.02 -4.05 -0.09
C LEU A 84 10.28 -3.64 0.67
N THR A 85 10.97 -2.68 0.14
CA THR A 85 12.11 -2.02 0.79
C THR A 85 11.59 -0.86 1.63
N GLY A 86 11.43 -1.08 2.91
CA GLY A 86 11.11 -0.02 3.86
C GLY A 86 9.80 -0.22 4.62
N ASN A 87 9.56 0.68 5.57
CA ASN A 87 8.41 0.65 6.47
C ASN A 87 7.16 1.37 5.92
N ASP A 88 7.16 1.75 4.65
CA ASP A 88 6.09 2.55 4.06
C ASP A 88 5.13 1.73 3.20
N VAL A 89 4.35 0.88 3.86
CA VAL A 89 3.28 0.08 3.21
C VAL A 89 2.25 0.97 2.52
N SER A 90 2.00 2.18 3.03
CA SER A 90 1.02 3.10 2.44
C SER A 90 1.49 3.67 1.10
N GLY A 91 2.79 3.96 0.95
CA GLY A 91 3.38 4.40 -0.29
C GLY A 91 3.35 3.32 -1.37
N ASP A 92 3.73 2.10 -1.01
CA ASP A 92 3.67 0.94 -1.89
C ASP A 92 2.24 0.63 -2.33
N LEU A 93 1.27 0.71 -1.41
CA LEU A 93 -0.14 0.52 -1.71
C LEU A 93 -0.68 1.62 -2.64
N ALA A 94 -0.28 2.88 -2.44
CA ALA A 94 -0.67 3.99 -3.31
C ALA A 94 -0.15 3.78 -4.74
N LEU A 95 1.08 3.30 -4.89
CA LEU A 95 1.67 2.95 -6.18
C LEU A 95 0.94 1.77 -6.84
N ALA A 96 0.75 0.66 -6.12
CA ALA A 96 0.05 -0.52 -6.64
C ALA A 96 -1.37 -0.17 -7.12
N LYS A 97 -2.13 0.62 -6.38
CA LYS A 97 -3.44 1.14 -6.81
C LYS A 97 -3.34 1.98 -8.09
N GLY A 98 -2.31 2.81 -8.21
CA GLY A 98 -2.05 3.62 -9.39
C GLY A 98 -1.77 2.78 -10.63
N GLU A 99 -0.91 1.75 -10.48
CA GLU A 99 -0.58 0.81 -11.55
C GLU A 99 -1.80 0.00 -12.00
N VAL A 100 -2.60 -0.53 -11.07
CA VAL A 100 -3.86 -1.23 -11.38
C VAL A 100 -4.79 -0.33 -12.17
N ASN A 101 -5.01 0.91 -11.73
CA ASN A 101 -5.85 1.87 -12.43
C ASN A 101 -5.35 2.20 -13.85
N ALA A 102 -4.03 2.30 -14.04
CA ALA A 102 -3.44 2.56 -15.34
C ALA A 102 -3.58 1.35 -16.28
N LEU A 103 -3.33 0.13 -15.76
CA LEU A 103 -3.49 -1.11 -16.50
C LEU A 103 -4.95 -1.39 -16.89
N GLU A 104 -5.92 -1.11 -16.01
CA GLU A 104 -7.35 -1.22 -16.34
C GLU A 104 -7.74 -0.34 -17.52
N ARG A 105 -7.14 0.85 -17.62
CA ARG A 105 -7.34 1.75 -18.77
C ARG A 105 -6.56 1.31 -20.00
N ALA A 106 -5.42 0.64 -19.83
CA ALA A 106 -4.59 0.13 -20.93
C ALA A 106 -5.22 -1.08 -21.65
N VAL A 107 -5.90 -1.96 -20.91
CA VAL A 107 -6.54 -3.17 -21.48
C VAL A 107 -7.41 -2.86 -22.71
N PRO A 108 -8.42 -1.97 -22.65
CA PRO A 108 -9.26 -1.71 -23.83
C PRO A 108 -8.51 -1.04 -24.97
N VAL A 109 -7.42 -0.32 -24.69
CA VAL A 109 -6.59 0.31 -25.72
C VAL A 109 -5.73 -0.74 -26.43
N ASN A 110 -5.02 -1.59 -25.67
CA ASN A 110 -4.12 -2.58 -26.21
C ASN A 110 -4.88 -3.72 -26.92
N CYS A 111 -6.03 -4.14 -26.38
CA CYS A 111 -6.86 -5.18 -27.00
C CYS A 111 -7.63 -4.71 -28.24
N LYS A 112 -7.61 -3.44 -28.60
CA LYS A 112 -8.13 -2.94 -29.88
C LYS A 112 -7.07 -2.91 -30.98
N LYS A 113 -5.79 -2.95 -30.61
CA LYS A 113 -4.68 -2.93 -31.58
C LYS A 113 -4.42 -4.33 -32.17
N ASP A 114 -4.74 -5.37 -31.38
CA ASP A 114 -4.63 -6.77 -31.78
C ASP A 114 -5.89 -7.21 -32.57
#